data_2646ccc07bf126627cb77c17a7d37367
#
_entry.id   2646ccc07bf126627cb77c17a7d37367
#
_cell.length_a   1.000
_cell.length_b   1.000
_cell.length_c   1.000
_cell.angle_alpha   90.00
_cell.angle_beta   90.00
_cell.angle_gamma   90.00
#
_symmetry.space_group_name_H-M   'P 1'
#
loop_
_entity.id
_entity.type
_entity.pdbx_description
1 polymer ?
#
loop_
_entity_poly.entity_id
_entity_poly.type
_entity_poly.pdbx_seq_one_letter_code
_entity_poly.pdbx_strand_id
1 'polypeptide(L)'
;MEFAVVGTPEFTLGFQLAGVTRLHQPADLEETANVLKSLLDTPEVGIVVIDSFDLTQMPEKLRMQLSESITPTVLGIGTEEDNTLRESIKSALGLSLIHI
;
A
#
# COMPACT_ATOMS: atom_id res chain seq x y z
N MET A 1 8.09 -6.00 -13.94
CA MET A 1 7.44 -5.03 -13.05
C MET A 1 7.21 -5.67 -11.68
N GLU A 2 7.73 -5.06 -10.65
CA GLU A 2 7.62 -5.60 -9.30
C GLU A 2 6.64 -4.80 -8.47
N PHE A 3 6.04 -5.47 -7.50
CA PHE A 3 5.19 -4.85 -6.49
C PHE A 3 6.03 -4.60 -5.24
N ALA A 4 5.90 -3.42 -4.67
CA ALA A 4 6.48 -3.11 -3.37
C ALA A 4 5.34 -2.80 -2.41
N VAL A 5 5.39 -3.35 -1.21
CA VAL A 5 4.36 -3.14 -0.19
C VAL A 5 5.01 -2.49 1.02
N VAL A 6 4.40 -1.42 1.49
CA VAL A 6 4.91 -0.64 2.62
C VAL A 6 3.85 -0.58 3.71
N GLY A 7 4.19 -1.01 4.90
CA GLY A 7 3.26 -0.98 6.01
C GLY A 7 3.75 -1.76 7.22
N THR A 8 2.86 -1.94 8.18
CA THR A 8 3.17 -2.73 9.37
C THR A 8 3.37 -4.19 9.00
N PRO A 9 3.98 -5.00 9.89
CA PRO A 9 4.11 -6.43 9.65
C PRO A 9 2.77 -7.10 9.36
N GLU A 10 1.73 -6.66 10.05
CA GLU A 10 0.39 -7.20 9.84
C GLU A 10 -0.15 -6.87 8.45
N PHE A 11 0.07 -5.65 8.00
CA PHE A 11 -0.35 -5.21 6.68
C PHE A 11 0.40 -5.97 5.57
N THR A 12 1.72 -6.11 5.74
CA THR A 12 2.56 -6.75 4.71
C THR A 12 2.39 -8.26 4.66
N LEU A 13 1.98 -8.89 5.76
CA LEU A 13 1.84 -10.34 5.82
C LEU A 13 0.89 -10.88 4.75
N GLY A 14 -0.25 -10.24 4.55
CA GLY A 14 -1.21 -10.67 3.55
C GLY A 14 -0.62 -10.69 2.15
N PHE A 15 0.18 -9.67 1.84
CA PHE A 15 0.82 -9.58 0.53
C PHE A 15 1.96 -10.56 0.40
N GLN A 16 2.67 -10.81 1.49
CA GLN A 16 3.74 -11.80 1.51
C GLN A 16 3.16 -13.19 1.19
N LEU A 17 2.04 -13.52 1.79
CA LEU A 17 1.38 -14.80 1.52
C LEU A 17 0.89 -14.91 0.09
N ALA A 18 0.63 -13.77 -0.56
CA ALA A 18 0.23 -13.75 -1.96
C ALA A 18 1.43 -13.81 -2.92
N GLY A 19 2.66 -13.87 -2.39
CA GLY A 19 3.83 -14.02 -3.22
C GLY A 19 4.65 -12.75 -3.44
N VAL A 20 4.27 -11.64 -2.84
CA VAL A 20 5.06 -10.41 -2.96
C VAL A 20 6.31 -10.54 -2.10
N THR A 21 7.46 -10.22 -2.68
CA THR A 21 8.74 -10.35 -1.99
C THR A 21 9.35 -9.02 -1.56
N ARG A 22 8.98 -7.92 -2.20
CA ARG A 22 9.52 -6.60 -1.85
C ARG A 22 8.62 -5.95 -0.81
N LEU A 23 8.93 -6.22 0.46
CA LEU A 23 8.14 -5.75 1.60
C LEU A 23 8.97 -4.81 2.44
N HIS A 24 8.37 -3.69 2.85
CA HIS A 24 9.02 -2.70 3.68
C HIS A 24 8.18 -2.45 4.94
N GLN A 25 8.82 -2.53 6.09
CA GLN A 25 8.14 -2.36 7.38
C GLN A 25 8.83 -1.24 8.17
N PRO A 26 8.62 0.02 7.74
CA PRO A 26 9.27 1.14 8.42
C PRO A 26 8.81 1.27 9.87
N ALA A 27 9.71 1.75 10.72
CA ALA A 27 9.45 1.84 12.16
C ALA A 27 8.62 3.06 12.52
N ASP A 28 8.66 4.10 11.71
CA ASP A 28 7.92 5.34 11.96
C ASP A 28 7.58 6.04 10.64
N LEU A 29 6.88 7.16 10.75
CA LEU A 29 6.43 7.89 9.56
C LEU A 29 7.58 8.53 8.78
N GLU A 30 8.64 8.93 9.47
CA GLU A 30 9.82 9.48 8.80
C GLU A 30 10.47 8.42 7.94
N GLU A 31 10.64 7.24 8.48
CA GLU A 31 11.19 6.11 7.74
C GLU A 31 10.29 5.71 6.58
N THR A 32 8.97 5.75 6.81
CA THR A 32 7.99 5.49 5.75
C THR A 32 8.20 6.46 4.58
N ALA A 33 8.35 7.75 4.88
CA ALA A 33 8.58 8.75 3.85
C ALA A 33 9.86 8.48 3.07
N ASN A 34 10.93 8.08 3.77
CA ASN A 34 12.20 7.77 3.12
C ASN A 34 12.08 6.55 2.21
N VAL A 35 11.37 5.52 2.65
CA VAL A 35 11.13 4.33 1.84
C VAL A 35 10.36 4.70 0.58
N LEU A 36 9.30 5.49 0.70
CA LEU A 36 8.50 5.90 -0.45
C LEU A 36 9.32 6.70 -1.46
N LYS A 37 10.14 7.62 -0.98
CA LYS A 37 11.02 8.40 -1.86
C LYS A 37 11.98 7.49 -2.61
N SER A 38 12.54 6.51 -1.91
CA SER A 38 13.45 5.54 -2.52
C SER A 38 12.75 4.73 -3.59
N LEU A 39 11.51 4.30 -3.33
CA LEU A 39 10.75 3.50 -4.29
C LEU A 39 10.39 4.29 -5.54
N LEU A 40 10.16 5.59 -5.42
CA LEU A 40 9.91 6.44 -6.59
C LEU A 40 11.10 6.46 -7.53
N ASP A 41 12.30 6.22 -7.01
CA ASP A 41 13.53 6.20 -7.79
C ASP A 41 13.98 4.78 -8.18
N THR A 42 13.15 3.77 -7.96
CA THR A 42 13.49 2.39 -8.26
C THR A 42 12.76 1.94 -9.51
N PRO A 43 13.43 1.87 -10.67
CA PRO A 43 12.76 1.57 -11.96
C PRO A 43 12.08 0.22 -12.01
N GLU A 44 12.57 -0.76 -11.25
CA GLU A 44 12.02 -2.11 -11.26
C GLU A 44 10.63 -2.18 -10.64
N VAL A 45 10.32 -1.22 -9.77
CA VAL A 45 9.03 -1.21 -9.06
C VAL A 45 7.99 -0.53 -9.94
N GLY A 46 6.93 -1.25 -10.26
CA GLY A 46 5.84 -0.72 -11.06
C GLY A 46 4.63 -0.30 -10.24
N ILE A 47 4.45 -0.92 -9.08
CA ILE A 47 3.31 -0.62 -8.20
C ILE A 47 3.80 -0.59 -6.77
N VAL A 48 3.40 0.45 -6.04
CA VAL A 48 3.66 0.59 -4.61
C VAL A 48 2.32 0.55 -3.88
N VAL A 49 2.19 -0.37 -2.94
CA VAL A 49 0.98 -0.51 -2.11
C VAL A 49 1.31 -0.05 -0.71
N ILE A 50 0.50 0.83 -0.18
CA ILE A 50 0.71 1.39 1.16
C ILE A 50 -0.64 1.50 1.88
N ASP A 51 -0.61 1.38 3.20
CA ASP A 51 -1.79 1.63 4.02
C ASP A 51 -2.24 3.07 3.81
N SER A 52 -3.50 3.26 3.48
CA SER A 52 -4.03 4.59 3.18
C SER A 52 -3.90 5.55 4.37
N PHE A 53 -3.98 5.04 5.59
CA PHE A 53 -3.77 5.87 6.77
C PHE A 53 -2.36 6.44 6.78
N ASP A 54 -1.35 5.60 6.54
CA ASP A 54 0.03 6.05 6.50
C ASP A 54 0.25 7.06 5.37
N LEU A 55 -0.40 6.84 4.24
CA LEU A 55 -0.30 7.75 3.12
C LEU A 55 -0.80 9.14 3.50
N THR A 56 -1.90 9.22 4.25
CA THR A 56 -2.44 10.52 4.69
C THR A 56 -1.52 11.25 5.66
N GLN A 57 -0.60 10.53 6.32
CA GLN A 57 0.33 11.12 7.27
C GLN A 57 1.60 11.67 6.60
N MET A 58 1.76 11.44 5.31
CA MET A 58 2.94 11.91 4.60
C MET A 58 2.89 13.42 4.39
N PRO A 59 4.07 14.09 4.28
CA PRO A 59 4.12 15.51 3.96
C PRO A 59 3.38 15.80 2.66
N GLU A 60 2.72 16.95 2.57
CA GLU A 60 1.91 17.30 1.41
C GLU A 60 2.70 17.19 0.11
N LYS A 61 3.93 17.69 0.10
CA LYS A 61 4.78 17.63 -1.08
C LYS A 61 5.00 16.20 -1.55
N LEU A 62 5.28 15.31 -0.61
CA LEU A 62 5.48 13.90 -0.94
C LEU A 62 4.18 13.27 -1.41
N ARG A 63 3.05 13.57 -0.77
CA ARG A 63 1.77 13.04 -1.20
C ARG A 63 1.45 13.45 -2.64
N MET A 64 1.78 14.68 -3.01
CA MET A 64 1.59 15.14 -4.38
C MET A 64 2.45 14.35 -5.36
N GLN A 65 3.72 14.14 -5.00
CA GLN A 65 4.62 13.35 -5.84
C GLN A 65 4.08 11.94 -6.02
N LEU A 66 3.59 11.33 -4.95
CA LEU A 66 3.05 9.98 -5.00
C LEU A 66 1.78 9.90 -5.86
N SER A 67 0.91 10.89 -5.73
CA SER A 67 -0.35 10.90 -6.49
C SER A 67 -0.14 11.15 -7.98
N GLU A 68 0.93 11.84 -8.34
CA GLU A 68 1.24 12.14 -9.74
C GLU A 68 2.10 11.06 -10.39
N SER A 69 2.64 10.15 -9.59
CA SER A 69 3.52 9.11 -10.11
C SER A 69 2.74 8.10 -10.96
N ILE A 70 3.22 7.87 -12.17
CA ILE A 70 2.65 6.87 -13.07
C ILE A 70 3.44 5.58 -12.94
N THR A 71 4.74 5.67 -12.83
CA THR A 71 5.62 4.53 -12.64
C THR A 71 6.64 4.88 -11.57
N PRO A 72 6.55 4.31 -10.38
CA PRO A 72 5.53 3.36 -9.93
C PRO A 72 4.16 4.00 -9.68
N THR A 73 3.12 3.23 -9.89
CA THR A 73 1.77 3.64 -9.50
C THR A 73 1.61 3.37 -8.01
N VAL A 74 1.15 4.37 -7.26
CA VAL A 74 1.00 4.25 -5.81
C VAL A 74 -0.46 4.04 -5.45
N LEU A 75 -0.73 2.95 -4.74
CA LEU A 75 -2.09 2.59 -4.31
C LEU A 75 -2.19 2.64 -2.79
N GLY A 76 -3.09 3.47 -2.29
CA GLY A 76 -3.42 3.50 -0.87
C GLY A 76 -4.59 2.58 -0.59
N ILE A 77 -4.41 1.63 0.31
CA ILE A 77 -5.45 0.67 0.66
C ILE A 77 -5.85 0.87 2.12
N GLY A 78 -7.14 1.10 2.35
CA GLY A 78 -7.68 1.20 3.69
C GLY A 78 -7.85 -0.18 4.30
N THR A 79 -7.38 -0.35 5.52
CA THR A 79 -7.37 -1.67 6.15
C THR A 79 -8.45 -1.89 7.19
N GLU A 80 -8.90 -0.85 7.87
CA GLU A 80 -9.83 -1.04 8.98
C GLU A 80 -11.03 -0.12 8.97
N GLU A 81 -10.82 1.13 8.66
CA GLU A 81 -11.85 2.16 8.84
C GLU A 81 -12.79 2.30 7.66
N ASP A 82 -12.41 1.80 6.52
CA ASP A 82 -13.21 1.95 5.31
C ASP A 82 -14.09 0.72 5.07
N ASN A 83 -15.22 0.71 5.74
CA ASN A 83 -16.18 -0.38 5.59
C ASN A 83 -16.72 -0.49 4.17
N THR A 84 -16.84 0.64 3.49
CA THR A 84 -17.35 0.66 2.11
C THR A 84 -16.41 -0.10 1.19
N LEU A 85 -15.11 0.17 1.31
CA LEU A 85 -14.12 -0.52 0.50
C LEU A 85 -14.09 -2.01 0.82
N ARG A 86 -14.18 -2.37 2.10
CA ARG A 86 -14.23 -3.75 2.52
C ARG A 86 -15.39 -4.50 1.91
N GLU A 87 -16.56 -3.90 1.98
CA GLU A 87 -17.76 -4.52 1.41
C GLU A 87 -17.66 -4.65 -0.10
N SER A 88 -17.10 -3.65 -0.76
CA SER A 88 -16.88 -3.70 -2.20
C SER A 88 -15.96 -4.84 -2.59
N ILE A 89 -14.87 -5.02 -1.84
CA ILE A 89 -13.92 -6.09 -2.09
C ILE A 89 -14.57 -7.44 -1.84
N LYS A 90 -15.31 -7.59 -0.76
CA LYS A 90 -16.00 -8.82 -0.44
C LYS A 90 -16.98 -9.20 -1.53
N SER A 91 -17.75 -8.22 -2.00
CA SER A 91 -18.72 -8.45 -3.07
C SER A 91 -18.05 -8.86 -4.37
N ALA A 92 -16.97 -8.16 -4.73
CA ALA A 92 -16.25 -8.46 -5.96
C ALA A 92 -15.62 -9.84 -5.95
N LEU A 93 -15.17 -10.29 -4.79
CA LEU A 93 -14.55 -11.61 -4.64
C LEU A 93 -15.54 -12.70 -4.25
N GLY A 94 -16.78 -12.34 -4.01
CA GLY A 94 -17.79 -13.30 -3.58
C GLY A 94 -17.61 -13.75 -2.14
N LEU A 95 -16.78 -13.07 -1.36
CA LEU A 95 -16.52 -13.46 0.03
C LEU A 95 -17.73 -13.29 0.93
N SER A 96 -18.66 -12.45 0.53
CA SER A 96 -19.89 -12.27 1.29
C SER A 96 -20.69 -13.56 1.39
N LEU A 97 -20.52 -14.47 0.43
CA LEU A 97 -21.18 -15.77 0.45
C LEU A 97 -20.49 -16.75 1.39
N ILE A 98 -19.22 -16.52 1.64
CA ILE A 98 -18.42 -17.37 2.52
C ILE A 98 -18.47 -16.86 3.94
N HIS A 99 -18.73 -15.60 4.06
CA HIS A 99 -18.80 -14.93 5.34
C HIS A 99 -20.11 -15.33 6.04
N ILE A 100 -19.99 -16.24 6.88
CA ILE A 100 -21.15 -16.79 7.54
C ILE A 100 -21.08 -16.57 9.02
#